data_aade999a6054103facd1bbe11c8e9546
#
_entry.id   aade999a6054103facd1bbe11c8e9546
#
_cell.length_a   1.000
_cell.length_b   1.000
_cell.length_c   1.000
_cell.angle_alpha   90.00
_cell.angle_beta   90.00
_cell.angle_gamma   90.00
#
_symmetry.space_group_name_H-M   'P 1'
#
loop_
_entity.id
_entity.type
_entity.pdbx_description
1 polymer ?
#
loop_
_entity_poly.entity_id
_entity_poly.type
_entity_poly.pdbx_seq_one_letter_code
_entity_poly.pdbx_strand_id
1 'polypeptide(L)'
;DGYEVICGNETYTSTQCIISTGRSGSKWMESVCSNLGIETKSDRVDIGVRVELNADTFSELTDSLYESKIVYRSKKYQDRVRTFCMNPRGVVVNENTNGIITVNGHSYEDPARFTNNTNFALLVSNHFTEPFSQSNQYGESIARLSNMLGGGVIVQRFGDLIRGQRSTPSRIAQGFVTPTLKATPGDLSLVIPKRQLDDIIEMIYALDKVCPSTASDDTLLYGVEVKFYNMQVKVDKNLETKHKGLFVIGDCSGVTHSLSHASASGVYVARHITENL
;
A
#
# COMPACT_ATOMS: atom_id res chain seq x y z
N ASP A 1 -21.01 -33.15 12.10
CA ASP A 1 -20.62 -31.74 11.94
C ASP A 1 -19.15 -31.69 11.52
N GLY A 2 -18.86 -31.08 10.36
CA GLY A 2 -17.51 -30.98 9.82
C GLY A 2 -17.49 -30.18 8.53
N TYR A 3 -16.32 -30.12 7.93
CA TYR A 3 -16.05 -29.39 6.69
C TYR A 3 -15.73 -30.36 5.56
N GLU A 4 -16.23 -30.05 4.39
CA GLU A 4 -15.89 -30.71 3.14
C GLU A 4 -15.15 -29.71 2.25
N VAL A 5 -13.94 -30.05 1.83
CA VAL A 5 -13.11 -29.25 0.94
C VAL A 5 -12.99 -29.98 -0.39
N ILE A 6 -13.52 -29.37 -1.44
CA ILE A 6 -13.50 -29.93 -2.80
C ILE A 6 -12.35 -29.25 -3.57
N CYS A 7 -11.41 -30.03 -4.05
CA CYS A 7 -10.28 -29.57 -4.86
C CYS A 7 -10.23 -30.35 -6.18
N GLY A 8 -10.73 -29.75 -7.25
CA GLY A 8 -10.91 -30.45 -8.52
C GLY A 8 -11.87 -31.63 -8.38
N ASN A 9 -11.37 -32.84 -8.57
CA ASN A 9 -12.14 -34.08 -8.44
C ASN A 9 -11.97 -34.78 -7.06
N GLU A 10 -11.19 -34.17 -6.17
CA GLU A 10 -10.92 -34.73 -4.86
C GLU A 10 -11.74 -34.04 -3.77
N THR A 11 -12.16 -34.82 -2.78
CA THR A 11 -12.95 -34.32 -1.66
C THR A 11 -12.28 -34.74 -0.34
N TYR A 12 -12.07 -33.77 0.53
CA TYR A 12 -11.47 -33.96 1.84
C TYR A 12 -12.48 -33.59 2.92
N THR A 13 -12.59 -34.40 3.95
CA THR A 13 -13.48 -34.13 5.10
C THR A 13 -12.70 -34.00 6.39
N SER A 14 -13.06 -33.04 7.23
CA SER A 14 -12.44 -32.83 8.53
C SER A 14 -13.39 -32.12 9.48
N THR A 15 -13.20 -32.30 10.78
CA THR A 15 -13.90 -31.54 11.82
C THR A 15 -13.35 -30.12 11.99
N GLN A 16 -12.16 -29.85 11.47
CA GLN A 16 -11.51 -28.55 11.52
C GLN A 16 -10.93 -28.18 10.16
N CYS A 17 -11.03 -26.89 9.81
CA CYS A 17 -10.54 -26.37 8.54
C CYS A 17 -9.78 -25.05 8.79
N ILE A 18 -8.57 -24.93 8.23
CA ILE A 18 -7.76 -23.73 8.30
C ILE A 18 -7.63 -23.14 6.89
N ILE A 19 -8.09 -21.89 6.70
CA ILE A 19 -7.95 -21.15 5.43
C ILE A 19 -6.77 -20.19 5.54
N SER A 20 -5.78 -20.35 4.65
CA SER A 20 -4.54 -19.53 4.61
C SER A 20 -4.09 -19.23 3.18
N THR A 21 -4.99 -18.78 2.33
CA THR A 21 -4.77 -18.60 0.88
C THR A 21 -3.96 -17.35 0.49
N GLY A 22 -3.54 -16.53 1.45
CA GLY A 22 -2.76 -15.33 1.21
C GLY A 22 -3.54 -14.23 0.48
N ARG A 23 -2.84 -13.20 -0.02
CA ARG A 23 -3.47 -12.03 -0.67
C ARG A 23 -4.18 -12.36 -1.97
N SER A 24 -3.61 -13.23 -2.77
CA SER A 24 -4.20 -13.64 -4.07
C SER A 24 -5.53 -14.38 -3.90
N GLY A 25 -5.74 -15.02 -2.75
CA GLY A 25 -6.99 -15.70 -2.42
C GLY A 25 -8.08 -14.79 -1.84
N SER A 26 -7.88 -13.46 -1.73
CA SER A 26 -8.84 -12.60 -1.02
C SER A 26 -10.21 -12.53 -1.70
N LYS A 27 -10.29 -12.51 -3.03
CA LYS A 27 -11.56 -12.55 -3.76
C LYS A 27 -12.32 -13.87 -3.58
N TRP A 28 -11.58 -14.98 -3.56
CA TRP A 28 -12.17 -16.28 -3.24
C TRP A 28 -12.65 -16.32 -1.80
N MET A 29 -11.87 -15.79 -0.85
CA MET A 29 -12.25 -15.71 0.56
C MET A 29 -13.50 -14.84 0.77
N GLU A 30 -13.67 -13.76 -0.01
CA GLU A 30 -14.87 -12.93 0.00
C GLU A 30 -16.11 -13.76 -0.38
N SER A 31 -16.01 -14.58 -1.41
CA SER A 31 -17.10 -15.49 -1.81
C SER A 31 -17.39 -16.56 -0.75
N VAL A 32 -16.37 -17.11 -0.12
CA VAL A 32 -16.52 -18.06 0.99
C VAL A 32 -17.25 -17.41 2.16
N CYS A 33 -16.83 -16.21 2.56
CA CYS A 33 -17.49 -15.47 3.64
C CYS A 33 -18.96 -15.19 3.32
N SER A 34 -19.25 -14.76 2.09
CA SER A 34 -20.63 -14.50 1.64
C SER A 34 -21.47 -15.76 1.70
N ASN A 35 -20.97 -16.87 1.16
CA ASN A 35 -21.71 -18.15 1.14
C ASN A 35 -21.97 -18.73 2.53
N LEU A 36 -21.02 -18.57 3.45
CA LEU A 36 -21.14 -19.05 4.83
C LEU A 36 -21.75 -18.00 5.77
N GLY A 37 -22.11 -16.82 5.24
CA GLY A 37 -22.65 -15.71 6.02
C GLY A 37 -21.67 -15.18 7.09
N ILE A 38 -20.36 -15.33 6.88
CA ILE A 38 -19.33 -14.79 7.80
C ILE A 38 -19.25 -13.29 7.58
N GLU A 39 -19.37 -12.53 8.67
CA GLU A 39 -19.26 -11.08 8.62
C GLU A 39 -17.85 -10.65 8.23
N THR A 40 -17.76 -9.62 7.39
CA THR A 40 -16.49 -9.07 6.92
C THR A 40 -16.50 -7.55 6.98
N LYS A 41 -15.33 -6.95 7.07
CA LYS A 41 -15.15 -5.50 7.05
C LYS A 41 -14.12 -5.12 5.99
N SER A 42 -14.53 -4.29 5.02
CA SER A 42 -13.65 -3.77 3.96
C SER A 42 -13.92 -2.28 3.81
N ASP A 43 -13.29 -1.48 4.65
CA ASP A 43 -13.57 -0.05 4.75
C ASP A 43 -12.35 0.84 4.47
N ARG A 44 -11.18 0.25 4.16
CA ARG A 44 -9.93 1.00 4.07
C ARG A 44 -9.17 0.76 2.77
N VAL A 45 -8.62 1.84 2.22
CA VAL A 45 -7.57 1.85 1.21
C VAL A 45 -6.66 3.04 1.45
N ASP A 46 -5.35 2.88 1.32
CA ASP A 46 -4.41 3.99 1.35
C ASP A 46 -4.02 4.35 -0.08
N ILE A 47 -4.14 5.62 -0.43
CA ILE A 47 -3.83 6.15 -1.78
C ILE A 47 -2.82 7.28 -1.63
N GLY A 48 -1.85 7.32 -2.54
CA GLY A 48 -0.86 8.37 -2.51
C GLY A 48 0.14 8.34 -3.65
N VAL A 49 1.32 8.82 -3.36
CA VAL A 49 2.43 8.94 -4.29
C VAL A 49 3.70 8.34 -3.71
N ARG A 50 4.61 7.92 -4.59
CA ARG A 50 6.01 7.69 -4.23
C ARG A 50 6.76 8.99 -4.42
N VAL A 51 7.44 9.45 -3.37
CA VAL A 51 8.34 10.59 -3.39
C VAL A 51 9.75 10.08 -3.67
N GLU A 52 10.48 10.77 -4.54
CA GLU A 52 11.90 10.55 -4.77
C GLU A 52 12.62 11.90 -4.70
N LEU A 53 13.69 11.95 -3.92
CA LEU A 53 14.47 13.15 -3.67
C LEU A 53 15.93 12.79 -3.39
N ASN A 54 16.82 13.79 -3.29
CA ASN A 54 18.22 13.55 -2.96
C ASN A 54 18.35 12.85 -1.60
N ALA A 55 19.20 11.83 -1.53
CA ALA A 55 19.40 11.03 -0.32
C ALA A 55 19.85 11.85 0.89
N ASP A 56 20.65 12.90 0.67
CA ASP A 56 21.17 13.75 1.74
C ASP A 56 20.06 14.49 2.51
N THR A 57 18.90 14.73 1.85
CA THR A 57 17.74 15.39 2.47
C THR A 57 17.22 14.60 3.69
N PHE A 58 17.31 13.29 3.68
CA PHE A 58 16.82 12.42 4.75
C PHE A 58 17.94 11.66 5.49
N SER A 59 19.20 11.96 5.22
CA SER A 59 20.34 11.20 5.76
C SER A 59 20.35 11.15 7.29
N GLU A 60 20.05 12.25 7.99
CA GLU A 60 20.00 12.27 9.46
C GLU A 60 19.01 11.24 10.03
N LEU A 61 17.88 11.01 9.35
CA LEU A 61 16.90 10.01 9.75
C LEU A 61 17.27 8.60 9.28
N THR A 62 17.70 8.48 8.03
CA THR A 62 17.92 7.16 7.40
C THR A 62 19.24 6.50 7.85
N ASP A 63 20.23 7.27 8.29
CA ASP A 63 21.47 6.72 8.84
C ASP A 63 21.30 6.25 10.29
N SER A 64 20.27 6.74 10.98
CA SER A 64 19.96 6.40 12.37
C SER A 64 18.83 5.39 12.53
N LEU A 65 17.90 5.33 11.58
CA LEU A 65 16.68 4.54 11.67
C LEU A 65 16.52 3.65 10.43
N TYR A 66 16.26 2.38 10.65
CA TYR A 66 16.01 1.43 9.55
C TYR A 66 14.84 1.86 8.66
N GLU A 67 13.72 2.30 9.22
CA GLU A 67 12.54 2.79 8.52
C GLU A 67 11.85 3.89 9.34
N SER A 68 11.86 5.12 8.83
CA SER A 68 11.20 6.24 9.49
C SER A 68 9.71 6.27 9.15
N LYS A 69 8.85 6.07 10.16
CA LYS A 69 7.39 6.14 10.02
C LYS A 69 6.86 7.44 10.63
N ILE A 70 6.72 8.45 9.78
CA ILE A 70 6.22 9.76 10.18
C ILE A 70 4.73 9.83 9.83
N VAL A 71 3.93 10.28 10.78
CA VAL A 71 2.48 10.44 10.64
C VAL A 71 2.12 11.90 10.80
N TYR A 72 1.36 12.42 9.88
CA TYR A 72 0.83 13.77 9.88
C TYR A 72 -0.71 13.73 9.80
N ARG A 73 -1.35 14.62 10.52
CA ARG A 73 -2.79 14.86 10.39
C ARG A 73 -2.99 16.18 9.66
N SER A 74 -3.57 16.11 8.46
CA SER A 74 -3.77 17.31 7.64
C SER A 74 -4.64 18.33 8.36
N LYS A 75 -4.32 19.62 8.21
CA LYS A 75 -5.07 20.69 8.86
C LYS A 75 -6.44 20.89 8.24
N LYS A 76 -6.50 20.75 6.91
CA LYS A 76 -7.71 21.03 6.15
C LYS A 76 -8.79 19.96 6.32
N TYR A 77 -8.40 18.70 6.23
CA TYR A 77 -9.36 17.58 6.20
C TYR A 77 -9.27 16.67 7.42
N GLN A 78 -8.26 16.88 8.28
CA GLN A 78 -7.97 16.03 9.45
C GLN A 78 -7.69 14.56 9.07
N ASP A 79 -7.29 14.33 7.83
CA ASP A 79 -6.95 13.01 7.35
C ASP A 79 -5.55 12.60 7.84
N ARG A 80 -5.36 11.30 7.97
CA ARG A 80 -4.08 10.72 8.37
C ARG A 80 -3.23 10.47 7.12
N VAL A 81 -2.11 11.18 7.01
CA VAL A 81 -1.07 10.96 6.01
C VAL A 81 0.15 10.36 6.69
N ARG A 82 0.83 9.43 6.04
CA ARG A 82 2.01 8.81 6.63
C ARG A 82 3.08 8.49 5.57
N THR A 83 4.34 8.50 6.00
CA THR A 83 5.40 7.86 5.24
C THR A 83 5.25 6.35 5.31
N PHE A 84 5.66 5.67 4.25
CA PHE A 84 5.64 4.22 4.18
C PHE A 84 6.75 3.71 3.27
N CYS A 85 7.34 2.55 3.61
CA CYS A 85 8.36 1.87 2.82
C CYS A 85 9.45 2.83 2.35
N MET A 86 10.20 3.40 3.30
CA MET A 86 11.32 4.29 3.02
C MET A 86 12.53 3.47 2.57
N ASN A 87 13.10 3.85 1.43
CA ASN A 87 14.20 3.18 0.77
C ASN A 87 15.38 4.15 0.60
N PRO A 88 16.27 4.24 1.60
CA PRO A 88 17.48 5.05 1.49
C PRO A 88 18.35 4.57 0.35
N ARG A 89 18.86 5.51 -0.46
CA ARG A 89 19.74 5.23 -1.61
C ARG A 89 19.20 4.15 -2.55
N GLY A 90 17.85 4.02 -2.58
CA GLY A 90 17.13 3.01 -3.35
C GLY A 90 16.64 3.50 -4.70
N VAL A 91 15.77 2.72 -5.30
CA VAL A 91 15.17 2.99 -6.60
C VAL A 91 13.64 2.95 -6.51
N VAL A 92 12.99 3.74 -7.35
CA VAL A 92 11.55 3.64 -7.61
C VAL A 92 11.31 2.53 -8.62
N VAL A 93 10.28 1.71 -8.42
CA VAL A 93 9.96 0.56 -9.27
C VAL A 93 8.48 0.50 -9.61
N ASN A 94 8.16 -0.16 -10.73
CA ASN A 94 6.79 -0.53 -11.07
C ASN A 94 6.40 -1.82 -10.36
N GLU A 95 5.15 -1.89 -9.94
CA GLU A 95 4.51 -3.11 -9.47
C GLU A 95 3.29 -3.39 -10.35
N ASN A 96 3.22 -4.59 -10.93
CA ASN A 96 2.10 -5.00 -11.79
C ASN A 96 1.30 -6.08 -11.07
N THR A 97 0.07 -5.77 -10.73
CA THR A 97 -0.87 -6.71 -10.11
C THR A 97 -2.10 -6.84 -11.02
N ASN A 98 -2.25 -7.99 -11.67
CA ASN A 98 -3.38 -8.28 -12.57
C ASN A 98 -3.60 -7.23 -13.67
N GLY A 99 -2.51 -6.70 -14.24
CA GLY A 99 -2.55 -5.70 -15.31
C GLY A 99 -2.76 -4.27 -14.83
N ILE A 100 -2.80 -4.04 -13.52
CA ILE A 100 -2.80 -2.70 -12.92
C ILE A 100 -1.38 -2.38 -12.48
N ILE A 101 -0.83 -1.30 -13.04
CA ILE A 101 0.52 -0.84 -12.72
C ILE A 101 0.43 0.24 -11.65
N THR A 102 1.08 0.00 -10.53
CA THR A 102 1.28 0.96 -9.44
C THR A 102 2.77 1.20 -9.23
N VAL A 103 3.12 2.20 -8.45
CA VAL A 103 4.51 2.48 -8.08
C VAL A 103 4.83 1.90 -6.72
N ASN A 104 6.08 1.48 -6.54
CA ASN A 104 6.65 1.04 -5.28
C ASN A 104 8.12 1.48 -5.18
N GLY A 105 8.82 1.14 -4.11
CA GLY A 105 10.23 1.39 -3.93
C GLY A 105 11.00 0.12 -3.58
N HIS A 106 12.28 0.16 -3.88
CA HIS A 106 13.20 -0.93 -3.57
C HIS A 106 14.53 -0.39 -3.09
N SER A 107 15.11 -1.01 -2.06
CA SER A 107 16.48 -0.75 -1.61
C SER A 107 17.35 -1.97 -1.86
N TYR A 108 18.64 -1.75 -2.01
CA TYR A 108 19.62 -2.80 -2.19
C TYR A 108 20.48 -2.95 -0.94
N GLU A 109 20.90 -4.15 -0.63
CA GLU A 109 21.88 -4.41 0.43
C GLU A 109 23.30 -4.06 -0.03
N ASP A 110 23.59 -4.30 -1.32
CA ASP A 110 24.90 -4.03 -1.93
C ASP A 110 25.11 -2.51 -2.15
N PRO A 111 26.10 -1.88 -1.48
CA PRO A 111 26.38 -0.45 -1.64
C PRO A 111 26.79 -0.05 -3.07
N ALA A 112 27.30 -0.97 -3.89
CA ALA A 112 27.63 -0.70 -5.29
C ALA A 112 26.38 -0.38 -6.15
N ARG A 113 25.20 -0.71 -5.65
CA ARG A 113 23.91 -0.45 -6.29
C ARG A 113 23.18 0.77 -5.71
N PHE A 114 23.78 1.46 -4.76
CA PHE A 114 23.18 2.64 -4.16
C PHE A 114 23.03 3.77 -5.18
N THR A 115 21.90 4.45 -5.11
CA THR A 115 21.66 5.67 -5.86
C THR A 115 21.91 6.91 -5.01
N ASN A 116 21.89 8.08 -5.62
CA ASN A 116 21.93 9.36 -4.91
C ASN A 116 20.55 9.80 -4.39
N ASN A 117 19.54 8.93 -4.50
CA ASN A 117 18.16 9.26 -4.12
C ASN A 117 17.68 8.38 -2.98
N THR A 118 16.85 8.97 -2.13
CA THR A 118 15.96 8.26 -1.20
C THR A 118 14.55 8.35 -1.72
N ASN A 119 13.78 7.28 -1.61
CA ASN A 119 12.37 7.29 -1.97
C ASN A 119 11.51 6.70 -0.85
N PHE A 120 10.28 7.20 -0.76
CA PHE A 120 9.26 6.73 0.20
C PHE A 120 7.87 7.03 -0.31
N ALA A 121 6.88 6.26 0.12
CA ALA A 121 5.49 6.58 -0.14
C ALA A 121 4.96 7.65 0.82
N LEU A 122 4.09 8.52 0.33
CA LEU A 122 3.15 9.30 1.12
C LEU A 122 1.75 8.77 0.86
N LEU A 123 1.15 8.18 1.88
CA LEU A 123 -0.13 7.51 1.79
C LEU A 123 -1.18 8.20 2.66
N VAL A 124 -2.30 8.56 2.05
CA VAL A 124 -3.50 9.06 2.74
C VAL A 124 -4.41 7.88 3.03
N SER A 125 -4.75 7.69 4.30
CA SER A 125 -5.65 6.61 4.72
C SER A 125 -7.11 7.03 4.50
N ASN A 126 -7.78 6.33 3.60
CA ASN A 126 -9.19 6.55 3.31
C ASN A 126 -10.02 5.47 4.01
N HIS A 127 -10.99 5.91 4.79
CA HIS A 127 -11.98 5.05 5.44
C HIS A 127 -13.35 5.36 4.88
N PHE A 128 -14.06 4.32 4.49
CA PHE A 128 -15.40 4.45 3.95
C PHE A 128 -16.42 3.88 4.93
N THR A 129 -17.62 4.44 4.89
CA THR A 129 -18.76 3.99 5.69
C THR A 129 -19.88 3.54 4.76
N GLU A 130 -20.81 2.76 5.28
CA GLU A 130 -22.00 2.37 4.54
C GLU A 130 -22.66 3.57 3.79
N PRO A 131 -23.16 3.38 2.56
CA PRO A 131 -23.31 2.10 1.87
C PRO A 131 -22.07 1.65 1.06
N PHE A 132 -20.94 2.36 1.13
CA PHE A 132 -19.75 2.07 0.35
C PHE A 132 -18.89 0.99 1.01
N SER A 133 -18.79 -0.18 0.37
CA SER A 133 -18.08 -1.34 0.92
C SER A 133 -16.91 -1.82 0.07
N GLN A 134 -16.58 -1.11 -1.03
CA GLN A 134 -15.62 -1.58 -2.04
C GLN A 134 -14.36 -0.70 -2.11
N SER A 135 -13.70 -0.49 -0.98
CA SER A 135 -12.52 0.37 -0.87
C SER A 135 -11.40 0.00 -1.87
N ASN A 136 -11.16 -1.29 -2.09
CA ASN A 136 -10.15 -1.75 -3.04
C ASN A 136 -10.50 -1.37 -4.48
N GLN A 137 -11.77 -1.48 -4.89
CA GLN A 137 -12.19 -1.05 -6.25
C GLN A 137 -12.00 0.45 -6.45
N TYR A 138 -12.20 1.26 -5.41
CA TYR A 138 -11.89 2.69 -5.47
C TYR A 138 -10.41 2.93 -5.77
N GLY A 139 -9.50 2.26 -5.03
CA GLY A 139 -8.07 2.33 -5.27
C GLY A 139 -7.66 1.82 -6.68
N GLU A 140 -8.24 0.70 -7.11
CA GLU A 140 -8.04 0.15 -8.46
C GLU A 140 -8.48 1.13 -9.55
N SER A 141 -9.62 1.82 -9.37
CA SER A 141 -10.13 2.79 -10.34
C SER A 141 -9.17 3.97 -10.53
N ILE A 142 -8.58 4.47 -9.44
CA ILE A 142 -7.59 5.54 -9.49
C ILE A 142 -6.30 5.04 -10.18
N ALA A 143 -5.82 3.83 -9.87
CA ALA A 143 -4.65 3.27 -10.51
C ALA A 143 -4.87 3.02 -12.01
N ARG A 144 -6.05 2.54 -12.41
CA ARG A 144 -6.43 2.39 -13.83
C ARG A 144 -6.49 3.72 -14.56
N LEU A 145 -7.01 4.78 -13.91
CA LEU A 145 -7.00 6.13 -14.47
C LEU A 145 -5.57 6.62 -14.71
N SER A 146 -4.66 6.40 -13.76
CA SER A 146 -3.24 6.70 -13.94
C SER A 146 -2.64 5.95 -15.14
N ASN A 147 -2.91 4.64 -15.23
CA ASN A 147 -2.40 3.82 -16.33
C ASN A 147 -2.97 4.27 -17.70
N MET A 148 -4.23 4.65 -17.75
CA MET A 148 -4.86 5.16 -18.96
C MET A 148 -4.20 6.46 -19.46
N LEU A 149 -3.88 7.38 -18.54
CA LEU A 149 -3.29 8.67 -18.88
C LEU A 149 -1.78 8.61 -19.13
N GLY A 150 -1.06 7.76 -18.38
CA GLY A 150 0.40 7.69 -18.41
C GLY A 150 0.96 6.45 -19.14
N GLY A 151 0.12 5.52 -19.56
CA GLY A 151 0.59 4.21 -20.05
C GLY A 151 1.24 3.37 -18.93
N GLY A 152 1.09 3.77 -17.66
CA GLY A 152 1.70 3.19 -16.48
C GLY A 152 1.81 4.24 -15.37
N VAL A 153 3.00 4.38 -14.81
CA VAL A 153 3.27 5.37 -13.76
C VAL A 153 3.50 6.76 -14.37
N ILE A 154 2.88 7.76 -13.76
CA ILE A 154 3.09 9.18 -14.06
C ILE A 154 4.13 9.73 -13.09
N VAL A 155 5.04 10.59 -13.58
CA VAL A 155 5.97 11.36 -12.76
C VAL A 155 5.73 12.84 -12.91
N GLN A 156 5.75 13.59 -11.80
CA GLN A 156 5.62 15.05 -11.77
C GLN A 156 6.61 15.65 -10.78
N ARG A 157 7.25 16.75 -11.12
CA ARG A 157 8.04 17.56 -10.19
C ARG A 157 7.09 18.27 -9.21
N PHE A 158 7.46 18.33 -7.94
CA PHE A 158 6.64 18.99 -6.92
C PHE A 158 6.39 20.47 -7.27
N GLY A 159 7.40 21.19 -7.73
CA GLY A 159 7.24 22.58 -8.16
C GLY A 159 6.27 22.76 -9.32
N ASP A 160 6.22 21.83 -10.28
CA ASP A 160 5.25 21.88 -11.37
C ASP A 160 3.83 21.61 -10.85
N LEU A 161 3.65 20.66 -9.92
CA LEU A 161 2.37 20.39 -9.27
C LEU A 161 1.83 21.64 -8.56
N ILE A 162 2.66 22.31 -7.75
CA ILE A 162 2.26 23.52 -7.01
C ILE A 162 1.86 24.66 -7.94
N ARG A 163 2.49 24.75 -9.12
CA ARG A 163 2.14 25.76 -10.14
C ARG A 163 0.95 25.35 -11.03
N GLY A 164 0.34 24.18 -10.77
CA GLY A 164 -0.75 23.66 -11.59
C GLY A 164 -0.31 23.33 -13.03
N GLN A 165 0.91 22.85 -13.21
CA GLN A 165 1.50 22.55 -14.51
C GLN A 165 1.92 21.09 -14.59
N ARG A 166 1.68 20.46 -15.74
CA ARG A 166 2.24 19.13 -15.97
C ARG A 166 3.76 19.20 -16.06
N SER A 167 4.46 18.19 -15.62
CA SER A 167 5.89 18.04 -15.94
C SER A 167 6.10 17.60 -17.39
N THR A 168 7.25 17.97 -17.94
CA THR A 168 7.70 17.55 -19.27
C THR A 168 9.06 16.88 -19.16
N PRO A 169 9.48 16.08 -20.17
CA PRO A 169 10.81 15.46 -20.16
C PRO A 169 11.94 16.47 -19.95
N SER A 170 11.85 17.64 -20.58
CA SER A 170 12.86 18.69 -20.46
C SER A 170 12.94 19.29 -19.05
N ARG A 171 11.79 19.52 -18.40
CA ARG A 171 11.76 20.02 -17.01
C ARG A 171 12.32 19.02 -16.01
N ILE A 172 12.03 17.74 -16.18
CA ILE A 172 12.59 16.68 -15.33
C ILE A 172 14.11 16.58 -15.54
N ALA A 173 14.57 16.62 -16.78
CA ALA A 173 16.00 16.53 -17.10
C ALA A 173 16.84 17.73 -16.59
N GLN A 174 16.21 18.87 -16.32
CA GLN A 174 16.86 20.07 -15.76
C GLN A 174 16.90 20.05 -14.22
N GLY A 175 16.19 19.14 -13.56
CA GLY A 175 16.14 19.04 -12.11
C GLY A 175 17.39 18.38 -11.52
N PHE A 176 17.65 18.64 -10.23
CA PHE A 176 18.75 18.02 -9.47
C PHE A 176 18.50 16.54 -9.16
N VAL A 177 17.23 16.12 -9.10
CA VAL A 177 16.87 14.73 -8.82
C VAL A 177 16.78 13.97 -10.13
N THR A 178 17.68 13.04 -10.36
CA THR A 178 17.65 12.16 -11.53
C THR A 178 16.68 11.01 -11.25
N PRO A 179 15.60 10.85 -12.03
CA PRO A 179 14.63 9.77 -11.85
C PRO A 179 15.29 8.38 -11.90
N THR A 180 15.01 7.52 -10.93
CA THR A 180 15.46 6.12 -10.97
C THR A 180 14.48 5.21 -11.72
N LEU A 181 13.22 5.64 -11.88
CA LEU A 181 12.22 4.96 -12.71
C LEU A 181 11.94 5.76 -13.98
N LYS A 182 12.00 5.10 -15.12
CA LYS A 182 11.48 5.68 -16.37
C LYS A 182 9.95 5.67 -16.34
N ALA A 183 9.35 6.81 -16.01
CA ALA A 183 7.92 7.03 -15.94
C ALA A 183 7.49 8.13 -16.94
N THR A 184 6.18 8.26 -17.17
CA THR A 184 5.64 9.27 -18.08
C THR A 184 5.52 10.61 -17.36
N PRO A 185 6.21 11.69 -17.82
CA PRO A 185 6.00 13.02 -17.28
C PRO A 185 4.57 13.50 -17.50
N GLY A 186 3.90 13.92 -16.44
CA GLY A 186 2.47 14.24 -16.51
C GLY A 186 1.98 15.16 -15.41
N ASP A 187 0.69 15.08 -15.15
CA ASP A 187 -0.02 15.84 -14.14
C ASP A 187 -0.82 14.91 -13.21
N LEU A 188 -0.38 14.80 -11.97
CA LEU A 188 -1.01 13.96 -10.94
C LEU A 188 -2.36 14.51 -10.48
N SER A 189 -2.64 15.80 -10.69
CA SER A 189 -3.92 16.40 -10.34
C SER A 189 -5.10 15.87 -11.19
N LEU A 190 -4.80 15.27 -12.34
CA LEU A 190 -5.79 14.61 -13.20
C LEU A 190 -6.16 13.21 -12.71
N VAL A 191 -5.42 12.65 -11.77
CA VAL A 191 -5.54 11.26 -11.33
C VAL A 191 -5.90 11.17 -9.85
N ILE A 192 -5.14 11.86 -9.00
CA ILE A 192 -5.33 11.79 -7.56
C ILE A 192 -6.47 12.72 -7.17
N PRO A 193 -7.50 12.22 -6.46
CA PRO A 193 -8.59 13.08 -5.99
C PRO A 193 -8.07 14.25 -5.17
N LYS A 194 -8.68 15.41 -5.37
CA LYS A 194 -8.21 16.68 -4.81
C LYS A 194 -7.94 16.61 -3.29
N ARG A 195 -8.80 15.93 -2.53
CA ARG A 195 -8.63 15.82 -1.07
C ARG A 195 -7.31 15.14 -0.72
N GLN A 196 -7.02 14.00 -1.33
CA GLN A 196 -5.78 13.26 -1.11
C GLN A 196 -4.57 14.04 -1.60
N LEU A 197 -4.69 14.75 -2.73
CA LEU A 197 -3.61 15.56 -3.26
C LEU A 197 -3.27 16.74 -2.34
N ASP A 198 -4.27 17.45 -1.82
CA ASP A 198 -4.10 18.52 -0.84
C ASP A 198 -3.40 18.00 0.43
N ASP A 199 -3.81 16.81 0.93
CA ASP A 199 -3.23 16.18 2.11
C ASP A 199 -1.75 15.82 1.90
N ILE A 200 -1.41 15.30 0.72
CA ILE A 200 -0.02 14.98 0.34
C ILE A 200 0.82 16.25 0.28
N ILE A 201 0.31 17.32 -0.33
CA ILE A 201 1.00 18.61 -0.41
C ILE A 201 1.26 19.18 1.01
N GLU A 202 0.25 19.14 1.89
CA GLU A 202 0.43 19.57 3.28
C GLU A 202 1.50 18.75 4.00
N MET A 203 1.52 17.42 3.79
CA MET A 203 2.52 16.53 4.39
C MET A 203 3.93 16.83 3.87
N ILE A 204 4.11 17.13 2.58
CA ILE A 204 5.41 17.50 2.00
C ILE A 204 5.95 18.77 2.68
N TYR A 205 5.12 19.79 2.84
CA TYR A 205 5.51 21.02 3.55
C TYR A 205 5.75 20.78 5.06
N ALA A 206 5.06 19.82 5.66
CA ALA A 206 5.31 19.46 7.05
C ALA A 206 6.65 18.72 7.21
N LEU A 207 6.98 17.82 6.27
CA LEU A 207 8.26 17.12 6.22
C LEU A 207 9.42 18.08 5.96
N ASP A 208 9.23 19.11 5.15
CA ASP A 208 10.26 20.11 4.84
C ASP A 208 10.76 20.87 6.09
N LYS A 209 9.93 20.93 7.14
CA LYS A 209 10.34 21.51 8.42
C LYS A 209 11.25 20.59 9.26
N VAL A 210 11.20 19.30 9.00
CA VAL A 210 12.00 18.28 9.69
C VAL A 210 13.23 17.91 8.86
N CYS A 211 13.03 17.78 7.55
CA CYS A 211 14.05 17.47 6.56
C CYS A 211 14.00 18.56 5.48
N PRO A 212 14.76 19.66 5.64
CA PRO A 212 14.77 20.77 4.69
C PRO A 212 15.11 20.31 3.27
N SER A 213 14.46 20.92 2.28
CA SER A 213 14.50 20.56 0.85
C SER A 213 13.59 19.39 0.44
N THR A 214 12.76 18.87 1.35
CA THR A 214 11.69 17.93 0.97
C THR A 214 10.69 18.58 0.00
N ALA A 215 10.33 19.85 0.22
CA ALA A 215 9.45 20.64 -0.63
C ALA A 215 10.17 21.36 -1.80
N SER A 216 11.34 20.86 -2.21
CA SER A 216 12.04 21.37 -3.36
C SER A 216 11.22 21.24 -4.65
N ASP A 217 11.35 22.20 -5.54
CA ASP A 217 10.77 22.13 -6.89
C ASP A 217 11.14 20.85 -7.65
N ASP A 218 12.32 20.30 -7.37
CA ASP A 218 12.89 19.14 -8.07
C ASP A 218 12.54 17.81 -7.40
N THR A 219 11.89 17.81 -6.25
CA THR A 219 11.34 16.60 -5.65
C THR A 219 10.36 15.94 -6.62
N LEU A 220 10.57 14.65 -6.90
CA LEU A 220 9.75 13.89 -7.85
C LEU A 220 8.63 13.15 -7.12
N LEU A 221 7.45 13.22 -7.70
CA LEU A 221 6.27 12.51 -7.24
C LEU A 221 5.84 11.52 -8.32
N TYR A 222 5.74 10.26 -7.98
CA TYR A 222 5.27 9.21 -8.88
C TYR A 222 3.88 8.75 -8.43
N GLY A 223 2.97 8.64 -9.36
CA GLY A 223 1.61 8.17 -9.07
C GLY A 223 1.14 7.07 -10.03
N VAL A 224 0.37 6.22 -9.46
CA VAL A 224 -0.24 6.21 -8.13
C VAL A 224 0.39 5.10 -7.29
N GLU A 225 0.63 5.35 -6.02
CA GLU A 225 0.88 4.28 -5.06
C GLU A 225 -0.41 3.97 -4.33
N VAL A 226 -0.80 2.70 -4.34
CA VAL A 226 -2.01 2.24 -3.67
C VAL A 226 -1.65 1.09 -2.74
N LYS A 227 -2.05 1.20 -1.49
CA LYS A 227 -1.99 0.08 -0.57
C LYS A 227 -3.40 -0.47 -0.37
N PHE A 228 -3.61 -1.63 -0.95
CA PHE A 228 -4.82 -2.40 -0.76
C PHE A 228 -4.79 -3.10 0.59
N TYR A 229 -5.94 -3.14 1.23
CA TYR A 229 -6.16 -3.94 2.42
C TYR A 229 -7.13 -5.05 2.07
N ASN A 230 -6.79 -6.26 2.47
CA ASN A 230 -7.72 -7.36 2.36
C ASN A 230 -8.92 -7.08 3.25
N MET A 231 -10.07 -7.56 2.81
CA MET A 231 -11.25 -7.67 3.64
C MET A 231 -10.89 -8.35 4.96
N GLN A 232 -11.22 -7.72 6.07
CA GLN A 232 -11.04 -8.30 7.38
C GLN A 232 -12.18 -9.25 7.69
N VAL A 233 -11.87 -10.51 7.86
CA VAL A 233 -12.81 -11.55 8.29
C VAL A 233 -13.07 -11.40 9.78
N LYS A 234 -14.33 -11.42 10.18
CA LYS A 234 -14.68 -11.39 11.59
C LYS A 234 -14.38 -12.75 12.24
N VAL A 235 -13.35 -12.75 13.06
CA VAL A 235 -12.90 -13.91 13.84
C VAL A 235 -12.83 -13.54 15.31
N ASP A 236 -12.83 -14.55 16.16
CA ASP A 236 -12.61 -14.41 17.61
C ASP A 236 -11.11 -14.25 17.95
N LYS A 237 -10.79 -14.23 19.25
CA LYS A 237 -9.40 -14.14 19.73
C LYS A 237 -8.52 -15.32 19.30
N ASN A 238 -9.09 -16.45 18.95
CA ASN A 238 -8.40 -17.66 18.51
C ASN A 238 -8.30 -17.75 16.97
N LEU A 239 -8.69 -16.69 16.24
CA LEU A 239 -8.79 -16.64 14.79
C LEU A 239 -9.84 -17.63 14.23
N GLU A 240 -10.79 -18.06 15.05
CA GLU A 240 -11.92 -18.89 14.68
C GLU A 240 -13.09 -18.02 14.22
N THR A 241 -13.76 -18.44 13.15
CA THR A 241 -14.96 -17.75 12.65
C THR A 241 -16.18 -18.09 13.54
N LYS A 242 -17.35 -17.55 13.21
CA LYS A 242 -18.60 -17.97 13.88
C LYS A 242 -18.93 -19.46 13.68
N HIS A 243 -18.33 -20.11 12.69
CA HIS A 243 -18.46 -21.55 12.47
C HIS A 243 -17.34 -22.28 13.21
N LYS A 244 -17.75 -23.10 14.20
CA LYS A 244 -16.81 -23.83 15.05
C LYS A 244 -15.91 -24.76 14.24
N GLY A 245 -14.60 -24.69 14.49
CA GLY A 245 -13.58 -25.45 13.75
C GLY A 245 -13.14 -24.82 12.44
N LEU A 246 -13.65 -23.64 12.06
CA LEU A 246 -13.22 -22.91 10.86
C LEU A 246 -12.35 -21.71 11.25
N PHE A 247 -11.07 -21.79 10.94
CA PHE A 247 -10.06 -20.76 11.20
C PHE A 247 -9.64 -20.06 9.94
N VAL A 248 -9.42 -18.74 10.02
CA VAL A 248 -8.90 -17.94 8.89
C VAL A 248 -7.65 -17.19 9.35
N ILE A 249 -6.52 -17.51 8.73
CA ILE A 249 -5.19 -17.03 9.16
C ILE A 249 -4.41 -16.42 7.99
N GLY A 250 -3.32 -15.74 8.33
CA GLY A 250 -2.47 -15.09 7.33
C GLY A 250 -3.16 -13.91 6.65
N ASP A 251 -2.60 -13.45 5.55
CA ASP A 251 -3.04 -12.21 4.89
C ASP A 251 -4.46 -12.29 4.29
N CYS A 252 -4.99 -13.48 4.01
CA CYS A 252 -6.37 -13.61 3.54
C CYS A 252 -7.40 -13.32 4.63
N SER A 253 -7.01 -13.38 5.92
CA SER A 253 -7.89 -13.01 7.03
C SER A 253 -8.14 -11.50 7.13
N GLY A 254 -7.23 -10.68 6.54
CA GLY A 254 -7.21 -9.23 6.75
C GLY A 254 -6.81 -8.81 8.17
N VAL A 255 -6.50 -9.75 9.06
CA VAL A 255 -6.05 -9.49 10.44
C VAL A 255 -4.54 -9.30 10.48
N THR A 256 -3.79 -10.05 9.67
CA THR A 256 -2.33 -9.96 9.57
C THR A 256 -1.90 -9.28 8.29
N HIS A 257 -0.77 -8.55 8.34
CA HIS A 257 -0.30 -7.71 7.23
C HIS A 257 1.20 -7.83 6.96
N SER A 258 1.86 -8.85 7.51
CA SER A 258 3.30 -9.09 7.30
C SER A 258 3.61 -10.58 7.34
N LEU A 259 4.73 -10.98 6.76
CA LEU A 259 5.20 -12.38 6.75
C LEU A 259 5.32 -12.96 8.16
N SER A 260 5.90 -12.19 9.10
CA SER A 260 6.06 -12.61 10.49
C SER A 260 4.72 -12.78 11.21
N HIS A 261 3.77 -11.86 11.02
CA HIS A 261 2.44 -11.99 11.61
C HIS A 261 1.64 -13.13 10.99
N ALA A 262 1.73 -13.33 9.67
CA ALA A 262 1.08 -14.45 9.01
C ALA A 262 1.61 -15.79 9.53
N SER A 263 2.95 -15.93 9.67
CA SER A 263 3.58 -17.12 10.26
C SER A 263 3.15 -17.34 11.72
N ALA A 264 3.18 -16.27 12.53
CA ALA A 264 2.77 -16.34 13.92
C ALA A 264 1.30 -16.77 14.09
N SER A 265 0.40 -16.31 13.19
CA SER A 265 -1.01 -16.73 13.22
C SER A 265 -1.18 -18.24 13.01
N GLY A 266 -0.35 -18.83 12.12
CA GLY A 266 -0.35 -20.27 11.90
C GLY A 266 0.08 -21.06 13.14
N VAL A 267 1.18 -20.64 13.79
CA VAL A 267 1.66 -21.26 15.03
C VAL A 267 0.63 -21.12 16.16
N TYR A 268 0.00 -19.95 16.25
CA TYR A 268 -1.00 -19.67 17.28
C TYR A 268 -2.21 -20.59 17.15
N VAL A 269 -2.78 -20.71 15.94
CA VAL A 269 -3.95 -21.59 15.70
C VAL A 269 -3.58 -23.06 15.88
N ALA A 270 -2.40 -23.50 15.41
CA ALA A 270 -1.96 -24.88 15.60
C ALA A 270 -1.88 -25.26 17.10
N ARG A 271 -1.31 -24.39 17.93
CA ARG A 271 -1.26 -24.59 19.38
C ARG A 271 -2.66 -24.66 19.99
N HIS A 272 -3.53 -23.70 19.63
CA HIS A 272 -4.91 -23.68 20.11
C HIS A 272 -5.66 -24.98 19.79
N ILE A 273 -5.51 -25.50 18.56
CA ILE A 273 -6.15 -26.74 18.14
C ILE A 273 -5.61 -27.91 18.95
N THR A 274 -4.29 -28.04 19.11
CA THR A 274 -3.66 -29.17 19.81
C THR A 274 -3.91 -29.18 21.30
N GLU A 275 -4.14 -28.03 21.92
CA GLU A 275 -4.49 -27.92 23.35
C GLU A 275 -5.96 -28.26 23.64
N ASN A 276 -6.80 -28.27 22.59
CA ASN A 276 -8.25 -28.52 22.71
C ASN A 276 -8.73 -29.81 22.00
N LEU A 277 -7.79 -30.64 21.53
CA LEU A 277 -8.04 -32.03 21.10
C LEU A 277 -8.02 -32.97 22.28
#